data_ec44c163999c7f02fab2be5be333a5b7
#
_entry.id   ec44c163999c7f02fab2be5be333a5b7
#
_cell.length_a   1.000
_cell.length_b   1.000
_cell.length_c   1.000
_cell.angle_alpha   90.00
_cell.angle_beta   90.00
_cell.angle_gamma   90.00
#
_symmetry.space_group_name_H-M   'P 1'
#
loop_
_entity.id
_entity.type
_entity.pdbx_description
1 polymer ?
#
loop_
_entity_poly.entity_id
_entity_poly.type
_entity_poly.pdbx_seq_one_letter_code
_entity_poly.pdbx_strand_id
1 'polypeptide(L)'
;LEARKRVLAAKQDVIEAAFEKALARLCALPREKMVPLLARLAAVYAETGEEEVILPPASRRAYGQDVVDQANQLIGEGHLTLGPAEEGIAGGLLLRRGRVDINCTFSMLLQRRRESLSAQVAEILFPRGEQV
;
A
#
# COMPACT_ATOMS: atom_id res chain seq x y z
N LEU A 1 -3.32 37.57 5.22
CA LEU A 1 -4.15 36.51 4.59
C LEU A 1 -3.38 35.77 3.53
N GLU A 2 -2.70 36.47 2.64
CA GLU A 2 -1.85 35.86 1.62
C GLU A 2 -0.68 35.05 2.23
N ALA A 3 -0.08 35.59 3.31
CA ALA A 3 1.01 34.91 4.00
C ALA A 3 0.55 33.57 4.58
N ARG A 4 -0.65 33.52 5.16
CA ARG A 4 -1.22 32.27 5.70
C ARG A 4 -1.48 31.25 4.60
N LYS A 5 -2.00 31.67 3.46
CA LYS A 5 -2.24 30.82 2.32
C LYS A 5 -0.94 30.22 1.80
N ARG A 6 0.13 30.99 1.73
CA ARG A 6 1.45 30.52 1.30
C ARG A 6 2.02 29.49 2.27
N VAL A 7 1.89 29.74 3.56
CA VAL A 7 2.37 28.81 4.58
C VAL A 7 1.60 27.50 4.51
N LEU A 8 0.28 27.56 4.37
CA LEU A 8 -0.55 26.36 4.23
C LEU A 8 -0.19 25.57 2.97
N ALA A 9 0.00 26.27 1.85
CA ALA A 9 0.40 25.62 0.61
C ALA A 9 1.76 24.95 0.74
N ALA A 10 2.73 25.62 1.37
CA ALA A 10 4.06 25.08 1.60
C ALA A 10 3.99 23.83 2.49
N LYS A 11 3.17 23.85 3.54
CA LYS A 11 2.98 22.69 4.41
C LYS A 11 2.35 21.51 3.65
N GLN A 12 1.37 21.79 2.79
CA GLN A 12 0.75 20.75 1.96
C GLN A 12 1.76 20.15 0.99
N ASP A 13 2.62 20.96 0.40
CA ASP A 13 3.67 20.47 -0.50
C ASP A 13 4.64 19.53 0.23
N VAL A 14 5.02 19.88 1.46
CA VAL A 14 5.91 19.05 2.28
C VAL A 14 5.23 17.71 2.63
N ILE A 15 3.96 17.77 2.99
CA ILE A 15 3.18 16.57 3.30
C ILE A 15 3.06 15.67 2.06
N GLU A 16 2.77 16.27 0.91
CA GLU A 16 2.71 15.53 -0.36
C GLU A 16 4.03 14.84 -0.68
N ALA A 17 5.14 15.55 -0.52
CA ALA A 17 6.46 14.99 -0.74
C ALA A 17 6.74 13.82 0.22
N ALA A 18 6.26 13.90 1.47
CA ALA A 18 6.38 12.82 2.43
C ALA A 18 5.63 11.56 1.98
N PHE A 19 4.40 11.73 1.43
CA PHE A 19 3.62 10.62 0.90
C PHE A 19 4.30 9.98 -0.30
N GLU A 20 4.83 10.78 -1.22
CA GLU A 20 5.57 10.28 -2.39
C GLU A 20 6.79 9.47 -1.96
N LYS A 21 7.51 9.96 -0.96
CA LYS A 21 8.69 9.28 -0.43
C LYS A 21 8.30 7.97 0.26
N ALA A 22 7.21 7.96 1.01
CA ALA A 22 6.71 6.76 1.67
C ALA A 22 6.32 5.70 0.64
N LEU A 23 5.64 6.11 -0.42
CA LEU A 23 5.24 5.21 -1.51
C LEU A 23 6.49 4.61 -2.17
N ALA A 24 7.49 5.43 -2.47
CA ALA A 24 8.74 4.96 -3.08
C ALA A 24 9.45 3.94 -2.18
N ARG A 25 9.47 4.18 -0.88
CA ARG A 25 10.09 3.26 0.09
C ARG A 25 9.34 1.95 0.19
N LEU A 26 8.01 1.99 0.17
CA LEU A 26 7.20 0.78 0.17
C LEU A 26 7.47 -0.06 -1.07
N CYS A 27 7.54 0.57 -2.23
CA CYS A 27 7.82 -0.12 -3.48
C CYS A 27 9.23 -0.70 -3.55
N ALA A 28 10.16 -0.18 -2.76
CA ALA A 28 11.57 -0.58 -2.75
C ALA A 28 11.95 -1.48 -1.55
N LEU A 29 10.98 -1.95 -0.78
CA LEU A 29 11.27 -2.82 0.36
C LEU A 29 11.99 -4.10 -0.09
N PRO A 30 12.96 -4.57 0.72
CA PRO A 30 13.61 -5.84 0.43
C PRO A 30 12.64 -7.00 0.60
N ARG A 31 12.96 -8.12 -0.04
CA ARG A 31 12.10 -9.32 -0.04
C ARG A 31 11.66 -9.73 1.37
N GLU A 32 12.57 -9.71 2.34
CA GLU A 32 12.28 -10.16 3.70
C GLU A 32 11.18 -9.35 4.38
N LYS A 33 10.96 -8.11 3.94
CA LYS A 33 9.91 -7.24 4.44
C LYS A 33 8.72 -7.19 3.49
N MET A 34 8.98 -7.26 2.19
CA MET A 34 7.93 -7.16 1.18
C MET A 34 6.99 -8.37 1.23
N VAL A 35 7.52 -9.58 1.28
CA VAL A 35 6.70 -10.79 1.26
C VAL A 35 5.74 -10.86 2.46
N PRO A 36 6.19 -10.65 3.71
CA PRO A 36 5.25 -10.63 4.84
C PRO A 36 4.22 -9.51 4.75
N LEU A 37 4.59 -8.33 4.25
CA LEU A 37 3.67 -7.22 4.09
C LEU A 37 2.58 -7.56 3.08
N LEU A 38 2.96 -8.04 1.90
CA LEU A 38 2.00 -8.41 0.86
C LEU A 38 1.10 -9.56 1.31
N ALA A 39 1.66 -10.53 2.00
CA ALA A 39 0.88 -11.65 2.54
C ALA A 39 -0.17 -11.17 3.53
N ARG A 40 0.19 -10.23 4.40
CA ARG A 40 -0.74 -9.66 5.37
C ARG A 40 -1.84 -8.86 4.67
N LEU A 41 -1.50 -8.08 3.66
CA LEU A 41 -2.48 -7.34 2.88
C LEU A 41 -3.48 -8.29 2.22
N ALA A 42 -2.99 -9.34 1.59
CA ALA A 42 -3.85 -10.33 0.97
C ALA A 42 -4.77 -11.00 2.00
N ALA A 43 -4.24 -11.37 3.15
CA ALA A 43 -5.02 -12.03 4.20
C ALA A 43 -6.09 -11.12 4.80
N VAL A 44 -5.75 -9.84 5.01
CA VAL A 44 -6.67 -8.87 5.63
C VAL A 44 -7.79 -8.47 4.67
N TYR A 45 -7.47 -8.26 3.39
CA TYR A 45 -8.43 -7.74 2.43
C TYR A 45 -9.17 -8.81 1.64
N ALA A 46 -8.78 -10.07 1.72
CA ALA A 46 -9.51 -11.16 1.07
C ALA A 46 -10.91 -11.26 1.68
N GLU A 47 -11.93 -11.31 0.83
CA GLU A 47 -13.31 -11.41 1.27
C GLU A 47 -13.79 -12.85 1.36
N THR A 48 -13.41 -13.69 0.39
CA THR A 48 -13.83 -15.08 0.33
C THR A 48 -12.74 -16.07 0.73
N GLY A 49 -11.48 -15.65 0.61
CA GLY A 49 -10.34 -16.52 0.79
C GLY A 49 -10.03 -17.37 -0.45
N GLU A 50 -10.73 -17.13 -1.55
CA GLU A 50 -10.55 -17.86 -2.81
C GLU A 50 -10.11 -16.95 -3.97
N GLU A 51 -9.73 -15.72 -3.66
CA GLU A 51 -9.30 -14.77 -4.67
C GLU A 51 -7.96 -15.16 -5.30
N GLU A 52 -7.71 -14.62 -6.48
CA GLU A 52 -6.38 -14.69 -7.10
C GLU A 52 -5.55 -13.48 -6.67
N VAL A 53 -4.30 -13.70 -6.33
CA VAL A 53 -3.35 -12.64 -6.01
C VAL A 53 -2.69 -12.20 -7.31
N ILE A 54 -2.84 -10.93 -7.64
CA ILE A 54 -2.33 -10.34 -8.88
C ILE A 54 -1.17 -9.41 -8.53
N LEU A 55 -0.01 -9.70 -9.11
CA LEU A 55 1.23 -8.96 -8.86
C LEU A 55 1.84 -8.49 -10.18
N PRO A 56 2.72 -7.47 -10.14
CA PRO A 56 3.51 -7.12 -11.33
C PRO A 56 4.39 -8.31 -11.76
N PRO A 57 4.78 -8.37 -13.04
CA PRO A 57 5.52 -9.52 -13.55
C PRO A 57 6.80 -9.87 -12.78
N ALA A 58 7.62 -8.88 -12.46
CA ALA A 58 8.88 -9.12 -11.75
C ALA A 58 8.64 -9.64 -10.33
N SER A 59 7.69 -9.06 -9.62
CA SER A 59 7.33 -9.47 -8.26
C SER A 59 6.76 -10.88 -8.25
N ARG A 60 5.89 -11.17 -9.21
CA ARG A 60 5.29 -12.49 -9.34
C ARG A 60 6.36 -13.57 -9.52
N ARG A 61 7.33 -13.32 -10.40
CA ARG A 61 8.43 -14.25 -10.63
C ARG A 61 9.33 -14.44 -9.41
N ALA A 62 9.62 -13.32 -8.74
CA ALA A 62 10.58 -13.33 -7.64
C ALA A 62 10.02 -13.99 -6.37
N TYR A 63 8.77 -13.72 -6.02
CA TYR A 63 8.23 -14.17 -4.73
C TYR A 63 6.70 -14.34 -4.70
N GLY A 64 6.04 -14.38 -5.86
CA GLY A 64 4.58 -14.46 -5.91
C GLY A 64 4.00 -15.64 -5.13
N GLN A 65 4.55 -16.83 -5.31
CA GLN A 65 4.06 -18.02 -4.63
C GLN A 65 4.29 -17.95 -3.12
N ASP A 66 5.41 -17.38 -2.69
CA ASP A 66 5.68 -17.20 -1.26
C ASP A 66 4.65 -16.28 -0.60
N VAL A 67 4.24 -15.22 -1.29
CA VAL A 67 3.19 -14.32 -0.80
C VAL A 67 1.87 -15.08 -0.62
N VAL A 68 1.48 -15.85 -1.61
CA VAL A 68 0.25 -16.64 -1.58
C VAL A 68 0.29 -17.67 -0.43
N ASP A 69 1.38 -18.40 -0.31
CA ASP A 69 1.54 -19.41 0.73
C ASP A 69 1.44 -18.80 2.13
N GLN A 70 2.14 -17.69 2.35
CA GLN A 70 2.09 -17.01 3.66
C GLN A 70 0.71 -16.43 3.93
N ALA A 71 0.06 -15.86 2.92
CA ALA A 71 -1.29 -15.31 3.08
C ALA A 71 -2.28 -16.42 3.48
N ASN A 72 -2.20 -17.58 2.83
CA ASN A 72 -3.06 -18.70 3.15
C ASN A 72 -2.83 -19.23 4.57
N GLN A 73 -1.58 -19.22 5.03
CA GLN A 73 -1.27 -19.57 6.41
C GLN A 73 -1.88 -18.57 7.41
N LEU A 74 -1.84 -17.29 7.08
CA LEU A 74 -2.41 -16.25 7.94
C LEU A 74 -3.93 -16.36 8.02
N ILE A 75 -4.58 -16.72 6.92
CA ILE A 75 -6.04 -16.93 6.88
C ILE A 75 -6.41 -18.20 7.65
N GLY A 76 -5.55 -19.22 7.61
CA GLY A 76 -5.77 -20.54 8.24
C GLY A 76 -6.38 -21.53 7.29
N GLU A 77 -7.54 -21.21 6.72
CA GLU A 77 -8.22 -22.05 5.73
C GLU A 77 -8.32 -21.32 4.39
N GLY A 78 -7.29 -20.57 4.04
CA GLY A 78 -7.27 -19.78 2.81
C GLY A 78 -6.98 -20.65 1.60
N HIS A 79 -7.63 -20.32 0.49
CA HIS A 79 -7.45 -20.95 -0.81
C HIS A 79 -7.11 -19.91 -1.86
N LEU A 80 -6.35 -18.90 -1.48
CA LEU A 80 -5.83 -17.91 -2.43
C LEU A 80 -4.89 -18.61 -3.41
N THR A 81 -4.92 -18.17 -4.65
CA THR A 81 -4.05 -18.69 -5.71
C THR A 81 -3.28 -17.56 -6.35
N LEU A 82 -2.17 -17.89 -6.98
CA LEU A 82 -1.38 -16.91 -7.71
C LEU A 82 -1.99 -16.75 -9.11
N GLY A 83 -2.53 -15.57 -9.39
CA GLY A 83 -3.09 -15.26 -10.69
C GLY A 83 -2.02 -14.83 -11.70
N PRO A 84 -2.43 -14.50 -12.92
CA PRO A 84 -1.51 -14.02 -13.94
C PRO A 84 -0.90 -12.67 -13.55
N ALA A 85 0.30 -12.39 -14.05
CA ALA A 85 0.94 -11.10 -13.83
C ALA A 85 0.17 -9.99 -14.56
N GLU A 86 0.18 -8.80 -13.99
CA GLU A 86 -0.46 -7.64 -14.60
C GLU A 86 0.48 -6.44 -14.59
N GLU A 87 0.62 -5.83 -15.76
CA GLU A 87 1.39 -4.59 -15.91
C GLU A 87 0.62 -3.43 -15.28
N GLY A 88 1.33 -2.35 -14.96
CA GLY A 88 0.72 -1.14 -14.44
C GLY A 88 0.55 -1.09 -12.93
N ILE A 89 0.92 -2.13 -12.21
CA ILE A 89 0.93 -2.14 -10.75
C ILE A 89 2.33 -1.73 -10.30
N ALA A 90 2.46 -0.56 -9.71
CA ALA A 90 3.75 -0.06 -9.24
C ALA A 90 4.22 -0.78 -7.98
N GLY A 91 3.31 -1.08 -7.07
CA GLY A 91 3.60 -1.79 -5.82
C GLY A 91 2.32 -2.22 -5.14
N GLY A 92 2.43 -3.22 -4.28
CA GLY A 92 1.26 -3.83 -3.66
C GLY A 92 0.70 -4.95 -4.54
N LEU A 93 -0.60 -5.20 -4.42
CA LEU A 93 -1.26 -6.27 -5.15
C LEU A 93 -2.71 -5.95 -5.43
N LEU A 94 -3.32 -6.75 -6.30
CA LEU A 94 -4.78 -6.80 -6.47
C LEU A 94 -5.24 -8.19 -6.02
N LEU A 95 -6.44 -8.24 -5.49
CA LEU A 95 -7.14 -9.51 -5.25
C LEU A 95 -8.28 -9.60 -6.24
N ARG A 96 -8.32 -10.66 -7.02
CA ARG A 96 -9.29 -10.81 -8.10
C ARG A 96 -10.20 -11.98 -7.88
N ARG A 97 -11.49 -11.73 -7.99
CA ARG A 97 -12.51 -12.77 -7.96
C ARG A 97 -13.47 -12.50 -9.13
N GLY A 98 -13.33 -13.33 -10.17
CA GLY A 98 -14.11 -13.14 -11.39
C GLY A 98 -13.83 -11.79 -12.04
N ARG A 99 -14.81 -10.90 -12.05
CA ARG A 99 -14.67 -9.55 -12.61
C ARG A 99 -14.48 -8.48 -11.57
N VAL A 100 -14.36 -8.87 -10.31
CA VAL A 100 -14.22 -7.93 -9.21
C VAL A 100 -12.78 -7.93 -8.73
N ASP A 101 -12.17 -6.74 -8.72
CA ASP A 101 -10.83 -6.54 -8.18
C ASP A 101 -10.91 -5.75 -6.89
N ILE A 102 -10.19 -6.22 -5.88
CA ILE A 102 -9.95 -5.46 -4.66
C ILE A 102 -8.57 -4.84 -4.82
N ASN A 103 -8.52 -3.52 -4.86
CA ASN A 103 -7.28 -2.79 -5.09
C ASN A 103 -6.51 -2.61 -3.77
N CYS A 104 -5.44 -3.40 -3.62
CA CYS A 104 -4.55 -3.33 -2.47
C CYS A 104 -3.16 -2.81 -2.89
N THR A 105 -3.12 -1.93 -3.89
CA THR A 105 -1.87 -1.26 -4.26
C THR A 105 -1.48 -0.27 -3.17
N PHE A 106 -0.19 -0.06 -3.01
CA PHE A 106 0.31 0.86 -1.96
C PHE A 106 -0.23 2.27 -2.15
N SER A 107 -0.32 2.75 -3.40
CA SER A 107 -0.87 4.07 -3.68
C SER A 107 -2.32 4.21 -3.24
N MET A 108 -3.15 3.19 -3.51
CA MET A 108 -4.55 3.21 -3.11
C MET A 108 -4.71 3.15 -1.59
N LEU A 109 -3.92 2.32 -0.92
CA LEU A 109 -3.96 2.20 0.54
C LEU A 109 -3.56 3.51 1.22
N LEU A 110 -2.50 4.17 0.72
CA LEU A 110 -2.09 5.47 1.23
C LEU A 110 -3.16 6.52 0.97
N GLN A 111 -3.76 6.50 -0.21
CA GLN A 111 -4.81 7.46 -0.56
C GLN A 111 -6.05 7.32 0.31
N ARG A 112 -6.48 6.09 0.61
CA ARG A 112 -7.61 5.84 1.50
C ARG A 112 -7.39 6.37 2.91
N ARG A 113 -6.15 6.38 3.36
CA ARG A 113 -5.78 6.85 4.71
C ARG A 113 -5.16 8.24 4.71
N ARG A 114 -5.20 8.91 3.57
CA ARG A 114 -4.51 10.19 3.39
C ARG A 114 -4.90 11.20 4.44
N GLU A 115 -6.18 11.34 4.76
CA GLU A 115 -6.65 12.34 5.72
C GLU A 115 -6.08 12.08 7.12
N SER A 116 -6.22 10.86 7.64
CA SER A 116 -5.70 10.52 8.96
C SER A 116 -4.18 10.52 9.00
N LEU A 117 -3.52 10.04 7.94
CA LEU A 117 -2.06 10.03 7.86
C LEU A 117 -1.50 11.44 7.71
N SER A 118 -2.18 12.32 6.98
CA SER A 118 -1.76 13.72 6.85
C SER A 118 -1.70 14.42 8.20
N ALA A 119 -2.68 14.17 9.06
CA ALA A 119 -2.70 14.72 10.40
C ALA A 119 -1.50 14.24 11.22
N GLN A 120 -1.18 12.94 11.15
CA GLN A 120 -0.03 12.36 11.84
C GLN A 120 1.30 12.89 11.30
N VAL A 121 1.42 12.99 9.98
CA VAL A 121 2.63 13.50 9.34
C VAL A 121 2.83 14.98 9.69
N ALA A 122 1.76 15.77 9.69
CA ALA A 122 1.83 17.17 10.07
C ALA A 122 2.30 17.34 11.52
N GLU A 123 1.83 16.47 12.42
CA GLU A 123 2.24 16.48 13.83
C GLU A 123 3.75 16.23 13.97
N ILE A 124 4.29 15.32 13.16
CA ILE A 124 5.71 14.97 13.16
C ILE A 124 6.56 16.08 12.53
N LEU A 125 6.14 16.58 11.38
CA LEU A 125 6.89 17.59 10.62
C LEU A 125 6.75 19.00 11.20
N PHE A 126 5.60 19.31 11.76
CA PHE A 126 5.27 20.64 12.31
C PHE A 126 4.69 20.47 13.71
N PRO A 127 5.56 20.23 14.72
CA PRO A 127 5.09 20.01 16.09
C PRO A 127 4.26 21.20 16.60
N ARG A 128 3.37 20.89 17.54
CA ARG A 128 2.46 21.83 18.13
C ARG A 128 3.17 22.96 18.81
N GLY A 129 3.31 24.03 18.62
CA GLY A 129 4.11 25.13 19.13
C GLY A 129 4.85 25.86 18.03
N GLU A 130 5.00 25.22 16.87
CA GLU A 130 5.56 25.83 15.67
C GLU A 130 4.50 26.10 14.61
N GLN A 131 3.27 25.70 14.88
CA GLN A 131 2.14 25.87 13.96
C GLN A 131 1.39 27.17 14.28
N VAL A 132 2.02 28.26 14.07
CA VAL A 132 1.38 29.55 14.38
C VAL A 132 0.92 30.26 13.12
#